data_d141036f8ddefe8f94bd766e2c71bec0
#
_entry.id   d141036f8ddefe8f94bd766e2c71bec0
#
_cell.length_a   1.000
_cell.length_b   1.000
_cell.length_c   1.000
_cell.angle_alpha   90.00
_cell.angle_beta   90.00
_cell.angle_gamma   90.00
#
_symmetry.space_group_name_H-M   'P 1'
#
loop_
_entity.id
_entity.type
_entity.pdbx_description
1 polymer ?
#
loop_
_entity_poly.entity_id
_entity_poly.type
_entity_poly.pdbx_seq_one_letter_code
_entity_poly.pdbx_strand_id
1 'polypeptide(L)'
;MRAPLRILFASPAYWPAHAFGGPVAVARELVARLTRDGHEVNVVTTTLVDVAQRPARRTRVAQVDGATVTYLATPLRYRWMGITPTLPAHLVRRGKPDVAHVMGFRDPVTTAVAAWCRMRGVPYVFEPVGMFRPRLRKVALKRAFDATVARGVAGGAKLVVVSSERERDDVVACGVPPERIRVRGNGFPVPPDPTGADPLEGVVPAGAPVVLYVGRIAAEKGVEYLLEAARRLPEAHVVLAGPDDRHGTMEGVRAALVDPATDGRVHVLPPTPGPPYDLYRRADVFVLASGGENFGLVAAEAAAVGTPVVVSDRTGVTSAFAEGEALVVPYDADATVAAIERVLTDAALRVQLSEGALRAAARSTWDAVAEQQEEIYREAIAAG
;
A
#
# COMPACT_ATOMS: atom_id res chain seq x y z
N MET A 1 -0.01 -12.21 -29.21
CA MET A 1 -0.84 -11.47 -28.23
C MET A 1 -1.92 -12.42 -27.71
N ARG A 2 -2.09 -12.50 -26.39
CA ARG A 2 -3.17 -13.29 -25.77
C ARG A 2 -4.52 -12.59 -25.97
N ALA A 3 -5.64 -13.34 -26.00
CA ALA A 3 -6.97 -12.74 -26.17
C ALA A 3 -7.31 -11.77 -25.03
N PRO A 4 -7.93 -10.60 -25.33
CA PRO A 4 -8.38 -9.66 -24.32
C PRO A 4 -9.38 -10.29 -23.35
N LEU A 5 -9.32 -9.88 -22.08
CA LEU A 5 -10.24 -10.29 -21.02
C LEU A 5 -11.21 -9.15 -20.68
N ARG A 6 -12.44 -9.50 -20.33
CA ARG A 6 -13.39 -8.60 -19.67
C ARG A 6 -13.29 -8.79 -18.16
N ILE A 7 -12.75 -7.79 -17.47
CA ILE A 7 -12.40 -7.85 -16.05
C ILE A 7 -13.35 -6.95 -15.25
N LEU A 8 -14.02 -7.51 -14.24
CA LEU A 8 -14.72 -6.73 -13.23
C LEU A 8 -13.78 -6.52 -12.04
N PHE A 9 -13.33 -5.29 -11.80
CA PHE A 9 -12.48 -4.93 -10.68
C PHE A 9 -13.32 -4.28 -9.58
N ALA A 10 -13.40 -4.89 -8.41
CA ALA A 10 -14.17 -4.40 -7.28
C ALA A 10 -13.26 -4.00 -6.11
N SER A 11 -13.37 -2.74 -5.67
CA SER A 11 -12.64 -2.20 -4.53
C SER A 11 -13.53 -1.24 -3.74
N PRO A 12 -13.43 -1.18 -2.38
CA PRO A 12 -14.22 -0.25 -1.57
C PRO A 12 -13.89 1.22 -1.82
N ALA A 13 -12.67 1.51 -2.28
CA ALA A 13 -12.21 2.84 -2.65
C ALA A 13 -11.31 2.75 -3.89
N TYR A 14 -11.39 3.74 -4.75
CA TYR A 14 -10.60 3.83 -5.97
C TYR A 14 -10.19 5.29 -6.21
N TRP A 15 -9.25 5.54 -7.12
CA TRP A 15 -8.82 6.88 -7.50
C TRP A 15 -10.01 7.86 -7.69
N PRO A 16 -10.00 9.10 -7.14
CA PRO A 16 -8.90 9.80 -6.45
C PRO A 16 -8.90 9.67 -4.91
N ALA A 17 -9.34 8.56 -4.36
CA ALA A 17 -9.51 8.35 -2.92
C ALA A 17 -8.15 8.12 -2.18
N HIS A 18 -7.20 9.02 -2.33
CA HIS A 18 -5.84 8.92 -1.76
C HIS A 18 -5.81 8.71 -0.24
N ALA A 19 -6.81 9.20 0.48
CA ALA A 19 -6.91 9.05 1.92
C ALA A 19 -6.97 7.58 2.39
N PHE A 20 -7.27 6.64 1.48
CA PHE A 20 -7.25 5.20 1.75
C PHE A 20 -5.88 4.55 1.50
N GLY A 21 -4.87 5.33 1.08
CA GLY A 21 -3.48 4.92 1.02
C GLY A 21 -3.11 3.94 -0.10
N GLY A 22 -2.12 3.09 0.18
CA GLY A 22 -1.49 2.19 -0.78
C GLY A 22 -2.43 1.31 -1.62
N PRO A 23 -3.50 0.73 -1.07
CA PRO A 23 -4.43 -0.09 -1.85
C PRO A 23 -5.04 0.63 -3.06
N VAL A 24 -5.32 1.93 -2.95
CA VAL A 24 -5.86 2.74 -4.06
C VAL A 24 -4.81 2.94 -5.16
N ALA A 25 -3.56 3.14 -4.78
CA ALA A 25 -2.44 3.25 -5.73
C ALA A 25 -2.23 1.91 -6.46
N VAL A 26 -2.19 0.79 -5.72
CA VAL A 26 -2.06 -0.56 -6.31
C VAL A 26 -3.19 -0.86 -7.29
N ALA A 27 -4.44 -0.60 -6.90
CA ALA A 27 -5.59 -0.81 -7.77
C ALA A 27 -5.49 0.00 -9.07
N ARG A 28 -5.10 1.28 -8.96
CA ARG A 28 -4.94 2.17 -10.12
C ARG A 28 -3.84 1.70 -11.05
N GLU A 29 -2.67 1.37 -10.52
CA GLU A 29 -1.51 0.91 -11.28
C GLU A 29 -1.82 -0.39 -12.07
N LEU A 30 -2.48 -1.36 -11.43
CA LEU A 30 -2.91 -2.59 -12.08
C LEU A 30 -3.95 -2.32 -13.18
N VAL A 31 -4.99 -1.57 -12.87
CA VAL A 31 -6.09 -1.28 -13.81
C VAL A 31 -5.56 -0.53 -15.03
N ALA A 32 -4.71 0.48 -14.83
CA ALA A 32 -4.14 1.27 -15.91
C ALA A 32 -3.34 0.39 -16.89
N ARG A 33 -2.51 -0.54 -16.37
CA ARG A 33 -1.71 -1.42 -17.22
C ARG A 33 -2.55 -2.47 -17.93
N LEU A 34 -3.44 -3.14 -17.22
CA LEU A 34 -4.35 -4.12 -17.82
C LEU A 34 -5.18 -3.49 -18.96
N THR A 35 -5.62 -2.24 -18.78
CA THR A 35 -6.34 -1.50 -19.83
C THR A 35 -5.43 -1.15 -21.01
N ARG A 36 -4.21 -0.66 -20.73
CA ARG A 36 -3.20 -0.37 -21.77
C ARG A 36 -2.84 -1.62 -22.57
N ASP A 37 -2.82 -2.80 -21.92
CA ASP A 37 -2.48 -4.08 -22.53
C ASP A 37 -3.69 -4.69 -23.30
N GLY A 38 -4.79 -3.93 -23.42
CA GLY A 38 -5.94 -4.23 -24.29
C GLY A 38 -7.09 -4.95 -23.59
N HIS A 39 -7.06 -5.16 -22.27
CA HIS A 39 -8.19 -5.73 -21.56
C HIS A 39 -9.31 -4.70 -21.34
N GLU A 40 -10.57 -5.18 -21.35
CA GLU A 40 -11.72 -4.38 -20.96
C GLU A 40 -11.88 -4.40 -19.44
N VAL A 41 -11.41 -3.34 -18.75
CA VAL A 41 -11.48 -3.25 -17.29
C VAL A 41 -12.63 -2.35 -16.85
N ASN A 42 -13.53 -2.92 -16.06
CA ASN A 42 -14.66 -2.24 -15.47
C ASN A 42 -14.51 -2.20 -13.95
N VAL A 43 -14.23 -1.01 -13.39
CA VAL A 43 -14.09 -0.82 -11.95
C VAL A 43 -15.42 -0.49 -11.32
N VAL A 44 -15.74 -1.15 -10.20
CA VAL A 44 -16.89 -0.84 -9.35
C VAL A 44 -16.40 -0.47 -7.95
N THR A 45 -16.76 0.72 -7.49
CA THR A 45 -16.30 1.28 -6.23
C THR A 45 -17.37 2.17 -5.58
N THR A 46 -17.09 2.67 -4.38
CA THR A 46 -17.94 3.65 -3.69
C THR A 46 -17.62 5.08 -4.12
N THR A 47 -18.45 6.04 -3.75
CA THR A 47 -18.13 7.47 -3.88
C THR A 47 -17.32 8.03 -2.70
N LEU A 48 -16.75 7.18 -1.84
CA LEU A 48 -15.89 7.59 -0.74
C LEU A 48 -14.54 8.06 -1.30
N VAL A 49 -14.17 9.29 -1.00
CA VAL A 49 -12.86 9.88 -1.33
C VAL A 49 -12.02 10.04 -0.06
N ASP A 50 -12.69 10.38 1.05
CA ASP A 50 -12.08 10.59 2.36
C ASP A 50 -13.07 10.19 3.46
N VAL A 51 -12.54 9.76 4.62
CA VAL A 51 -13.36 9.47 5.81
C VAL A 51 -13.93 10.74 6.47
N ALA A 52 -13.36 11.91 6.22
CA ALA A 52 -13.86 13.19 6.72
C ALA A 52 -14.96 13.77 5.84
N GLN A 53 -15.01 13.42 4.56
CA GLN A 53 -15.99 13.94 3.60
C GLN A 53 -17.26 13.08 3.56
N ARG A 54 -18.40 13.73 3.28
CA ARG A 54 -19.64 13.01 3.01
C ARG A 54 -19.58 12.41 1.61
N PRO A 55 -19.86 11.10 1.46
CA PRO A 55 -19.87 10.47 0.15
C PRO A 55 -21.02 10.99 -0.70
N ALA A 56 -20.85 11.00 -2.02
CA ALA A 56 -21.89 11.42 -2.94
C ALA A 56 -23.04 10.40 -2.99
N ARG A 57 -24.27 10.93 -3.07
CA ARG A 57 -25.52 10.14 -3.12
C ARG A 57 -25.95 9.77 -4.54
N ARG A 58 -25.19 10.18 -5.56
CA ARG A 58 -25.45 9.88 -6.98
C ARG A 58 -24.35 9.00 -7.53
N THR A 59 -24.72 7.99 -8.31
CA THR A 59 -23.77 7.18 -9.08
C THR A 59 -23.15 8.04 -10.20
N ARG A 60 -21.85 7.92 -10.35
CA ARG A 60 -21.08 8.57 -11.41
C ARG A 60 -20.28 7.53 -12.17
N VAL A 61 -20.23 7.63 -13.49
CA VAL A 61 -19.34 6.85 -14.33
C VAL A 61 -18.28 7.79 -14.92
N ALA A 62 -17.04 7.36 -14.93
CA ALA A 62 -15.93 8.12 -15.49
C ALA A 62 -14.94 7.18 -16.20
N GLN A 63 -14.18 7.71 -17.14
CA GLN A 63 -13.01 7.05 -17.68
C GLN A 63 -11.80 7.48 -16.86
N VAL A 64 -11.03 6.51 -16.37
CA VAL A 64 -9.79 6.75 -15.60
C VAL A 64 -8.74 5.82 -16.17
N ASP A 65 -7.66 6.37 -16.68
CA ASP A 65 -6.56 5.62 -17.31
C ASP A 65 -7.05 4.57 -18.34
N GLY A 66 -8.11 4.93 -19.10
CA GLY A 66 -8.74 4.07 -20.13
C GLY A 66 -9.78 3.08 -19.58
N ALA A 67 -9.85 2.82 -18.29
CA ALA A 67 -10.84 1.94 -17.68
C ALA A 67 -12.17 2.66 -17.40
N THR A 68 -13.29 1.92 -17.48
CA THR A 68 -14.61 2.45 -17.07
C THR A 68 -14.79 2.28 -15.57
N VAL A 69 -14.84 3.39 -14.82
CA VAL A 69 -15.02 3.39 -13.38
C VAL A 69 -16.42 3.83 -12.99
N THR A 70 -17.14 2.97 -12.28
CA THR A 70 -18.46 3.28 -11.72
C THR A 70 -18.33 3.55 -10.21
N TYR A 71 -18.46 4.81 -9.84
CA TYR A 71 -18.56 5.26 -8.45
C TYR A 71 -20.02 5.17 -8.00
N LEU A 72 -20.36 4.13 -7.28
CA LEU A 72 -21.74 3.88 -6.84
C LEU A 72 -22.19 4.83 -5.77
N ALA A 73 -23.42 5.33 -5.89
CA ALA A 73 -24.06 6.13 -4.86
C ALA A 73 -23.90 5.48 -3.48
N THR A 74 -23.35 6.24 -2.53
CA THR A 74 -23.03 5.76 -1.17
C THR A 74 -23.79 6.59 -0.15
N PRO A 75 -25.13 6.40 -0.01
CA PRO A 75 -25.95 7.22 0.86
C PRO A 75 -25.63 7.05 2.34
N LEU A 76 -25.09 5.91 2.72
CA LEU A 76 -24.74 5.54 4.08
C LEU A 76 -23.30 5.04 4.16
N ARG A 77 -22.66 5.26 5.29
CA ARG A 77 -21.36 4.69 5.61
C ARG A 77 -21.27 4.31 7.08
N TYR A 78 -20.48 3.29 7.34
CA TYR A 78 -20.03 2.96 8.69
C TYR A 78 -18.52 3.06 8.74
N ARG A 79 -17.97 4.10 9.41
CA ARG A 79 -16.53 4.41 9.42
C ARG A 79 -16.01 4.63 7.98
N TRP A 80 -15.13 3.76 7.51
CA TRP A 80 -14.55 3.76 6.15
C TRP A 80 -15.32 2.88 5.15
N MET A 81 -16.32 2.13 5.60
CA MET A 81 -17.10 1.23 4.75
C MET A 81 -18.31 1.95 4.18
N GLY A 82 -18.38 2.06 2.87
CA GLY A 82 -19.51 2.61 2.14
C GLY A 82 -20.59 1.56 1.87
N ILE A 83 -21.85 1.94 2.05
CA ILE A 83 -23.02 1.11 1.72
C ILE A 83 -23.61 1.61 0.42
N THR A 84 -23.65 0.73 -0.58
CA THR A 84 -24.08 1.01 -1.96
C THR A 84 -25.29 0.16 -2.35
N PRO A 85 -26.53 0.58 -2.01
CA PRO A 85 -27.75 -0.23 -2.24
C PRO A 85 -28.00 -0.53 -3.71
N THR A 86 -27.44 0.27 -4.63
CA THR A 86 -27.61 0.11 -6.08
C THR A 86 -26.67 -0.93 -6.70
N LEU A 87 -25.70 -1.46 -5.94
CA LEU A 87 -24.71 -2.41 -6.45
C LEU A 87 -25.33 -3.68 -7.05
N PRO A 88 -26.33 -4.36 -6.41
CA PRO A 88 -26.91 -5.57 -7.00
C PRO A 88 -27.57 -5.31 -8.36
N ALA A 89 -28.33 -4.22 -8.49
CA ALA A 89 -28.95 -3.83 -9.75
C ALA A 89 -27.90 -3.47 -10.84
N HIS A 90 -26.80 -2.85 -10.43
CA HIS A 90 -25.70 -2.54 -11.33
C HIS A 90 -25.03 -3.83 -11.88
N LEU A 91 -24.75 -4.80 -11.01
CA LEU A 91 -24.14 -6.08 -11.39
C LEU A 91 -25.04 -6.91 -12.32
N VAL A 92 -26.35 -6.90 -12.10
CA VAL A 92 -27.31 -7.62 -12.96
C VAL A 92 -27.39 -7.03 -14.38
N ARG A 93 -27.29 -5.70 -14.49
CA ARG A 93 -27.36 -5.00 -15.80
C ARG A 93 -26.09 -5.14 -16.64
N ARG A 94 -24.98 -5.48 -16.01
CA ARG A 94 -23.71 -5.74 -16.72
C ARG A 94 -23.70 -7.14 -17.28
N GLY A 95 -23.09 -7.29 -18.44
CA GLY A 95 -22.76 -8.60 -19.00
C GLY A 95 -21.85 -9.39 -18.04
N LYS A 96 -21.82 -10.71 -18.21
CA LYS A 96 -20.93 -11.58 -17.44
C LYS A 96 -19.47 -11.28 -17.81
N PRO A 97 -18.59 -10.88 -16.86
CA PRO A 97 -17.15 -10.73 -17.13
C PRO A 97 -16.51 -12.12 -17.24
N ASP A 98 -15.32 -12.17 -17.81
CA ASP A 98 -14.55 -13.41 -17.91
C ASP A 98 -13.94 -13.76 -16.55
N VAL A 99 -13.56 -12.74 -15.77
CA VAL A 99 -13.05 -12.87 -14.41
C VAL A 99 -13.40 -11.63 -13.58
N ALA A 100 -13.52 -11.80 -12.27
CA ALA A 100 -13.59 -10.68 -11.33
C ALA A 100 -12.35 -10.62 -10.42
N HIS A 101 -11.89 -9.40 -10.12
CA HIS A 101 -10.91 -9.11 -9.09
C HIS A 101 -11.61 -8.46 -7.90
N VAL A 102 -11.58 -9.11 -6.75
CA VAL A 102 -12.20 -8.65 -5.50
C VAL A 102 -11.07 -8.18 -4.59
N MET A 103 -10.80 -6.86 -4.57
CA MET A 103 -9.72 -6.26 -3.81
C MET A 103 -10.23 -5.55 -2.57
N GLY A 104 -9.76 -5.98 -1.41
CA GLY A 104 -10.22 -5.51 -0.10
C GLY A 104 -11.07 -6.56 0.61
N PHE A 105 -11.28 -6.35 1.92
CA PHE A 105 -11.91 -7.33 2.78
C PHE A 105 -12.75 -6.68 3.88
N ARG A 106 -13.80 -7.36 4.35
CA ARG A 106 -14.74 -6.91 5.37
C ARG A 106 -15.46 -5.59 5.01
N ASP A 107 -15.78 -5.43 3.73
CA ASP A 107 -16.58 -4.31 3.25
C ASP A 107 -17.79 -4.81 2.43
N PRO A 108 -18.87 -4.00 2.33
CA PRO A 108 -20.10 -4.40 1.63
C PRO A 108 -19.91 -4.62 0.11
N VAL A 109 -19.03 -3.84 -0.53
CA VAL A 109 -18.84 -3.90 -2.01
C VAL A 109 -18.19 -5.21 -2.40
N THR A 110 -17.03 -5.51 -1.83
CA THR A 110 -16.29 -6.74 -2.15
C THR A 110 -17.06 -8.00 -1.75
N THR A 111 -17.74 -7.97 -0.61
CA THR A 111 -18.60 -9.06 -0.16
C THR A 111 -19.75 -9.32 -1.13
N ALA A 112 -20.45 -8.28 -1.58
CA ALA A 112 -21.58 -8.43 -2.51
C ALA A 112 -21.12 -8.87 -3.91
N VAL A 113 -19.98 -8.37 -4.39
CA VAL A 113 -19.41 -8.82 -5.69
C VAL A 113 -18.99 -10.28 -5.63
N ALA A 114 -18.31 -10.72 -4.57
CA ALA A 114 -17.93 -12.12 -4.37
C ALA A 114 -19.17 -13.05 -4.32
N ALA A 115 -20.22 -12.64 -3.62
CA ALA A 115 -21.48 -13.39 -3.57
C ALA A 115 -22.16 -13.47 -4.96
N TRP A 116 -22.19 -12.36 -5.69
CA TRP A 116 -22.72 -12.31 -7.05
C TRP A 116 -21.91 -13.20 -8.00
N CYS A 117 -20.58 -13.18 -7.94
CA CYS A 117 -19.72 -14.04 -8.74
C CYS A 117 -20.04 -15.53 -8.51
N ARG A 118 -20.19 -15.93 -7.25
CA ARG A 118 -20.59 -17.32 -6.90
C ARG A 118 -21.95 -17.71 -7.48
N MET A 119 -22.96 -16.85 -7.35
CA MET A 119 -24.31 -17.11 -7.88
C MET A 119 -24.34 -17.20 -9.41
N ARG A 120 -23.47 -16.45 -10.09
CA ARG A 120 -23.44 -16.38 -11.55
C ARG A 120 -22.40 -17.29 -12.19
N GLY A 121 -21.66 -18.06 -11.41
CA GLY A 121 -20.56 -18.88 -11.90
C GLY A 121 -19.46 -18.06 -12.61
N VAL A 122 -19.15 -16.86 -12.06
CA VAL A 122 -18.03 -16.04 -12.53
C VAL A 122 -16.80 -16.41 -11.72
N PRO A 123 -15.69 -16.86 -12.33
CA PRO A 123 -14.45 -17.07 -11.61
C PRO A 123 -13.95 -15.73 -11.05
N TYR A 124 -13.42 -15.73 -9.82
CA TYR A 124 -12.83 -14.53 -9.26
C TYR A 124 -11.58 -14.82 -8.47
N VAL A 125 -10.69 -13.85 -8.45
CA VAL A 125 -9.54 -13.78 -7.55
C VAL A 125 -9.86 -12.84 -6.40
N PHE A 126 -9.31 -13.15 -5.22
CA PHE A 126 -9.52 -12.36 -4.01
C PHE A 126 -8.19 -11.82 -3.51
N GLU A 127 -8.08 -10.51 -3.32
CA GLU A 127 -6.89 -9.84 -2.78
C GLU A 127 -7.25 -9.12 -1.47
N PRO A 128 -6.89 -9.68 -0.29
CA PRO A 128 -7.28 -9.15 1.02
C PRO A 128 -6.54 -7.89 1.45
N VAL A 129 -5.43 -7.55 0.83
CA VAL A 129 -4.62 -6.33 1.06
C VAL A 129 -4.24 -6.16 2.56
N GLY A 130 -3.67 -7.20 3.17
CA GLY A 130 -3.27 -7.20 4.57
C GLY A 130 -4.41 -7.27 5.60
N MET A 131 -5.66 -7.30 5.14
CA MET A 131 -6.82 -7.29 6.04
C MET A 131 -7.30 -8.69 6.46
N PHE A 132 -6.71 -9.78 5.96
CA PHE A 132 -7.24 -11.12 6.21
C PHE A 132 -7.10 -11.53 7.66
N ARG A 133 -5.92 -11.36 8.27
CA ARG A 133 -5.73 -11.61 9.70
C ARG A 133 -6.32 -10.47 10.53
N PRO A 134 -7.21 -10.77 11.50
CA PRO A 134 -7.73 -9.73 12.39
C PRO A 134 -6.61 -9.15 13.24
N ARG A 135 -6.20 -7.92 12.95
CA ARG A 135 -5.23 -7.14 13.74
C ARG A 135 -5.91 -5.95 14.37
N LEU A 136 -5.34 -5.40 15.44
CA LEU A 136 -5.85 -4.22 16.12
C LEU A 136 -7.23 -4.41 16.79
N ARG A 137 -8.05 -3.36 16.88
CA ARG A 137 -9.29 -3.29 17.68
C ARG A 137 -10.40 -4.26 17.22
N LYS A 138 -11.26 -4.71 18.15
CA LYS A 138 -12.48 -5.52 17.92
C LYS A 138 -12.21 -6.90 17.29
N VAL A 139 -11.16 -7.58 17.71
CA VAL A 139 -10.75 -8.87 17.17
C VAL A 139 -11.87 -9.92 17.26
N ALA A 140 -12.62 -9.98 18.35
CA ALA A 140 -13.72 -10.94 18.52
C ALA A 140 -14.83 -10.72 17.48
N LEU A 141 -15.25 -9.45 17.24
CA LEU A 141 -16.27 -9.13 16.24
C LEU A 141 -15.78 -9.45 14.82
N LYS A 142 -14.51 -9.18 14.53
CA LYS A 142 -13.89 -9.56 13.25
C LYS A 142 -13.87 -11.08 13.06
N ARG A 143 -13.52 -11.84 14.10
CA ARG A 143 -13.54 -13.32 14.05
C ARG A 143 -14.95 -13.89 13.84
N ALA A 144 -15.98 -13.30 14.47
CA ALA A 144 -17.37 -13.72 14.25
C ALA A 144 -17.80 -13.42 12.79
N PHE A 145 -17.48 -12.25 12.26
CA PHE A 145 -17.72 -11.91 10.85
C PHE A 145 -16.95 -12.85 9.91
N ASP A 146 -15.70 -13.15 10.23
CA ASP A 146 -14.84 -14.04 9.44
C ASP A 146 -15.37 -15.47 9.41
N ALA A 147 -15.93 -15.96 10.51
CA ALA A 147 -16.52 -17.28 10.58
C ALA A 147 -17.75 -17.47 9.68
N THR A 148 -18.42 -16.39 9.31
CA THR A 148 -19.67 -16.43 8.52
C THR A 148 -19.48 -15.91 7.08
N VAL A 149 -19.04 -14.65 6.93
CA VAL A 149 -18.98 -13.97 5.64
C VAL A 149 -17.63 -14.19 4.94
N ALA A 150 -16.54 -14.12 5.69
CA ALA A 150 -15.21 -14.22 5.13
C ALA A 150 -14.89 -15.59 4.53
N ARG A 151 -15.36 -16.65 5.18
CA ARG A 151 -15.28 -18.01 4.60
C ARG A 151 -15.98 -18.09 3.24
N GLY A 152 -17.05 -17.31 3.05
CA GLY A 152 -17.75 -17.21 1.77
C GLY A 152 -16.94 -16.48 0.70
N VAL A 153 -16.24 -15.40 1.06
CA VAL A 153 -15.44 -14.60 0.11
C VAL A 153 -14.17 -15.35 -0.30
N ALA A 154 -13.36 -15.77 0.67
CA ALA A 154 -12.12 -16.49 0.37
C ALA A 154 -12.37 -17.92 -0.13
N GLY A 155 -13.38 -18.61 0.43
CA GLY A 155 -13.72 -20.00 0.03
C GLY A 155 -14.25 -20.12 -1.39
N GLY A 156 -14.96 -19.11 -1.88
CA GLY A 156 -15.47 -19.07 -3.25
C GLY A 156 -14.51 -18.53 -4.29
N ALA A 157 -13.43 -17.87 -3.90
CA ALA A 157 -12.40 -17.41 -4.81
C ALA A 157 -11.66 -18.60 -5.45
N LYS A 158 -11.32 -18.54 -6.71
CA LYS A 158 -10.47 -19.54 -7.36
C LYS A 158 -9.05 -19.45 -6.82
N LEU A 159 -8.52 -18.24 -6.74
CA LEU A 159 -7.20 -17.94 -6.20
C LEU A 159 -7.27 -16.76 -5.22
N VAL A 160 -6.36 -16.76 -4.25
CA VAL A 160 -6.12 -15.65 -3.32
C VAL A 160 -4.79 -15.04 -3.65
N VAL A 161 -4.79 -13.73 -3.95
CA VAL A 161 -3.58 -12.97 -4.28
C VAL A 161 -3.09 -12.24 -3.02
N VAL A 162 -1.81 -12.34 -2.75
CA VAL A 162 -1.16 -11.67 -1.61
C VAL A 162 0.08 -10.93 -2.08
N SER A 163 0.44 -9.85 -1.39
CA SER A 163 1.52 -8.95 -1.79
C SER A 163 2.90 -9.36 -1.27
N SER A 164 2.98 -10.35 -0.37
CA SER A 164 4.24 -10.80 0.24
C SER A 164 4.11 -12.22 0.81
N GLU A 165 5.24 -12.90 1.02
CA GLU A 165 5.29 -14.19 1.70
C GLU A 165 4.71 -14.10 3.13
N ARG A 166 4.96 -12.99 3.82
CA ARG A 166 4.38 -12.74 5.14
C ARG A 166 2.85 -12.70 5.11
N GLU A 167 2.25 -12.05 4.11
CA GLU A 167 0.79 -12.05 3.94
C GLU A 167 0.28 -13.45 3.60
N ARG A 168 1.04 -14.21 2.80
CA ARG A 168 0.74 -15.63 2.52
C ARG A 168 0.65 -16.45 3.80
N ASP A 169 1.64 -16.32 4.69
CA ASP A 169 1.63 -17.05 5.98
C ASP A 169 0.42 -16.67 6.83
N ASP A 170 0.07 -15.38 6.89
CA ASP A 170 -1.14 -14.91 7.58
C ASP A 170 -2.42 -15.52 6.99
N VAL A 171 -2.50 -15.66 5.66
CA VAL A 171 -3.65 -16.22 4.94
C VAL A 171 -3.73 -17.73 5.12
N VAL A 172 -2.59 -18.44 5.06
CA VAL A 172 -2.50 -19.89 5.38
C VAL A 172 -2.93 -20.15 6.82
N ALA A 173 -2.43 -19.37 7.78
CA ALA A 173 -2.81 -19.50 9.19
C ALA A 173 -4.30 -19.25 9.46
N CYS A 174 -5.00 -18.59 8.53
CA CYS A 174 -6.45 -18.40 8.56
C CYS A 174 -7.23 -19.50 7.80
N GLY A 175 -6.56 -20.55 7.31
CA GLY A 175 -7.18 -21.74 6.73
C GLY A 175 -7.40 -21.71 5.21
N VAL A 176 -6.75 -20.82 4.48
CA VAL A 176 -6.73 -20.89 3.01
C VAL A 176 -5.67 -21.88 2.56
N PRO A 177 -6.00 -22.86 1.70
CA PRO A 177 -5.03 -23.84 1.20
C PRO A 177 -3.89 -23.16 0.42
N PRO A 178 -2.61 -23.53 0.69
CA PRO A 178 -1.45 -22.90 0.06
C PRO A 178 -1.45 -22.93 -1.47
N GLU A 179 -1.99 -24.00 -2.07
CA GLU A 179 -2.09 -24.17 -3.52
C GLU A 179 -3.02 -23.18 -4.20
N ARG A 180 -3.92 -22.54 -3.43
CA ARG A 180 -4.81 -21.48 -3.91
C ARG A 180 -4.24 -20.08 -3.74
N ILE A 181 -3.06 -19.94 -3.16
CA ILE A 181 -2.44 -18.63 -2.90
C ILE A 181 -1.39 -18.34 -3.99
N ARG A 182 -1.41 -17.11 -4.49
CA ARG A 182 -0.40 -16.59 -5.41
C ARG A 182 0.22 -15.35 -4.78
N VAL A 183 1.54 -15.40 -4.57
CA VAL A 183 2.29 -14.22 -4.14
C VAL A 183 2.57 -13.38 -5.38
N ARG A 184 1.95 -12.22 -5.42
CA ARG A 184 2.17 -11.19 -6.42
C ARG A 184 2.60 -9.93 -5.69
N GLY A 185 3.86 -9.61 -5.74
CA GLY A 185 4.38 -8.37 -5.16
C GLY A 185 3.69 -7.12 -5.71
N ASN A 186 4.08 -5.97 -5.24
CA ASN A 186 3.72 -4.71 -5.86
C ASN A 186 4.91 -4.16 -6.66
N GLY A 187 4.62 -3.46 -7.73
CA GLY A 187 5.64 -2.84 -8.55
C GLY A 187 6.23 -1.60 -7.87
N PHE A 188 7.46 -1.29 -8.25
CA PHE A 188 8.09 -0.03 -7.91
C PHE A 188 7.64 1.03 -8.94
N PRO A 189 7.38 2.25 -8.51
CA PRO A 189 6.94 3.30 -9.43
C PRO A 189 8.08 3.76 -10.34
N VAL A 190 7.71 4.33 -11.49
CA VAL A 190 8.64 5.13 -12.29
C VAL A 190 8.55 6.57 -11.80
N PRO A 191 9.60 7.12 -11.15
CA PRO A 191 9.54 8.47 -10.64
C PRO A 191 9.61 9.49 -11.80
N PRO A 192 8.97 10.67 -11.66
CA PRO A 192 9.17 11.77 -12.60
C PRO A 192 10.59 12.33 -12.49
N ASP A 193 10.97 13.13 -13.48
CA ASP A 193 12.22 13.88 -13.42
C ASP A 193 12.25 14.81 -12.20
N PRO A 194 13.45 15.07 -11.61
CA PRO A 194 13.56 15.97 -10.47
C PRO A 194 13.17 17.40 -10.84
N THR A 195 12.49 18.09 -9.93
CA THR A 195 12.10 19.50 -10.13
C THR A 195 13.30 20.45 -10.04
N GLY A 196 14.42 20.02 -9.44
CA GLY A 196 15.61 20.81 -9.20
C GLY A 196 15.52 21.73 -7.97
N ALA A 197 14.37 21.81 -7.29
CA ALA A 197 14.22 22.54 -6.04
C ALA A 197 14.57 21.63 -4.83
N ASP A 198 15.23 22.20 -3.83
CA ASP A 198 15.40 21.50 -2.54
C ASP A 198 14.10 21.58 -1.73
N PRO A 199 13.39 20.46 -1.51
CA PRO A 199 12.13 20.47 -0.78
C PRO A 199 12.30 20.77 0.73
N LEU A 200 13.53 20.80 1.23
CA LEU A 200 13.90 21.10 2.62
C LEU A 200 14.61 22.45 2.78
N GLU A 201 14.63 23.27 1.73
CA GLU A 201 15.21 24.62 1.82
C GLU A 201 14.53 25.42 2.94
N GLY A 202 15.34 26.00 3.83
CA GLY A 202 14.85 26.75 4.99
C GLY A 202 14.30 25.87 6.13
N VAL A 203 14.26 24.55 5.98
CA VAL A 203 13.82 23.59 7.01
C VAL A 203 15.01 22.85 7.60
N VAL A 204 15.91 22.36 6.75
CA VAL A 204 17.11 21.62 7.13
C VAL A 204 18.33 22.39 6.61
N PRO A 205 19.41 22.54 7.40
CA PRO A 205 20.63 23.16 6.92
C PRO A 205 21.19 22.48 5.67
N ALA A 206 21.73 23.27 4.76
CA ALA A 206 22.32 22.73 3.53
C ALA A 206 23.45 21.75 3.85
N GLY A 207 23.42 20.56 3.25
CA GLY A 207 24.40 19.50 3.46
C GLY A 207 24.26 18.70 4.75
N ALA A 208 23.31 19.04 5.63
CA ALA A 208 23.05 18.22 6.81
C ALA A 208 22.42 16.88 6.42
N PRO A 209 22.81 15.77 7.08
CA PRO A 209 22.26 14.45 6.84
C PRO A 209 20.76 14.37 7.16
N VAL A 210 19.98 13.78 6.25
CA VAL A 210 18.51 13.66 6.36
C VAL A 210 18.08 12.20 6.48
N VAL A 211 17.43 11.89 7.61
CA VAL A 211 16.71 10.65 7.86
C VAL A 211 15.23 10.89 7.58
N LEU A 212 14.68 10.26 6.56
CA LEU A 212 13.33 10.51 6.09
C LEU A 212 12.36 9.37 6.44
N TYR A 213 11.20 9.74 6.92
CA TYR A 213 10.00 8.91 7.00
C TYR A 213 8.86 9.55 6.22
N VAL A 214 8.17 8.76 5.43
CA VAL A 214 6.94 9.18 4.72
C VAL A 214 5.83 8.21 5.06
N GLY A 215 4.70 8.74 5.51
CA GLY A 215 3.54 7.95 5.85
C GLY A 215 2.74 8.51 7.00
N ARG A 216 1.68 7.82 7.39
CA ARG A 216 0.87 8.20 8.54
C ARG A 216 1.70 8.13 9.82
N ILE A 217 1.73 9.22 10.58
CA ILE A 217 2.44 9.30 11.87
C ILE A 217 1.60 8.53 12.90
N ALA A 218 2.00 7.28 13.16
CA ALA A 218 1.30 6.32 13.99
C ALA A 218 2.29 5.43 14.75
N ALA A 219 1.95 4.99 15.95
CA ALA A 219 2.83 4.18 16.80
C ALA A 219 3.27 2.88 16.12
N GLU A 220 2.35 2.21 15.41
CA GLU A 220 2.67 0.98 14.68
C GLU A 220 3.65 1.17 13.52
N LYS A 221 3.99 2.43 13.19
CA LYS A 221 4.96 2.76 12.13
C LYS A 221 6.39 2.96 12.64
N GLY A 222 6.62 2.79 13.94
CA GLY A 222 7.94 2.91 14.56
C GLY A 222 8.51 4.33 14.54
N VAL A 223 7.62 5.34 14.56
CA VAL A 223 8.04 6.75 14.57
C VAL A 223 8.90 7.06 15.78
N GLU A 224 8.63 6.43 16.93
CA GLU A 224 9.42 6.53 18.15
C GLU A 224 10.89 6.12 17.96
N TYR A 225 11.19 5.19 17.04
CA TYR A 225 12.58 4.78 16.75
C TYR A 225 13.33 5.87 15.98
N LEU A 226 12.63 6.65 15.16
CA LEU A 226 13.22 7.79 14.48
C LEU A 226 13.46 8.96 15.45
N LEU A 227 12.57 9.16 16.43
CA LEU A 227 12.80 10.15 17.48
C LEU A 227 14.00 9.76 18.36
N GLU A 228 14.18 8.48 18.60
CA GLU A 228 15.38 7.97 19.30
C GLU A 228 16.64 8.18 18.44
N ALA A 229 16.56 7.99 17.13
CA ALA A 229 17.66 8.30 16.22
C ALA A 229 18.04 9.80 16.30
N ALA A 230 17.06 10.70 16.33
CA ALA A 230 17.34 12.14 16.50
C ALA A 230 18.06 12.49 17.81
N ARG A 231 17.80 11.74 18.91
CA ARG A 231 18.50 11.94 20.18
C ARG A 231 19.93 11.41 20.17
N ARG A 232 20.15 10.28 19.49
CA ARG A 232 21.43 9.56 19.53
C ARG A 232 22.40 9.97 18.42
N LEU A 233 21.91 10.55 17.34
CA LEU A 233 22.69 10.94 16.17
C LEU A 233 22.66 12.48 16.02
N PRO A 234 23.59 13.21 16.67
CA PRO A 234 23.54 14.66 16.77
C PRO A 234 23.70 15.43 15.44
N GLU A 235 24.22 14.78 14.41
CA GLU A 235 24.37 15.39 13.08
C GLU A 235 23.15 15.18 12.18
N ALA A 236 22.23 14.25 12.55
CA ALA A 236 21.14 13.86 11.68
C ALA A 236 19.87 14.68 11.92
N HIS A 237 19.26 15.14 10.83
CA HIS A 237 17.93 15.74 10.82
C HIS A 237 16.88 14.68 10.47
N VAL A 238 15.88 14.48 11.33
CA VAL A 238 14.77 13.56 11.14
C VAL A 238 13.58 14.30 10.56
N VAL A 239 13.16 13.89 9.38
CA VAL A 239 12.01 14.48 8.66
C VAL A 239 10.86 13.46 8.63
N LEU A 240 9.74 13.83 9.24
CA LEU A 240 8.51 13.04 9.30
C LEU A 240 7.47 13.69 8.37
N ALA A 241 7.16 13.08 7.23
CA ALA A 241 6.21 13.61 6.25
C ALA A 241 4.92 12.79 6.23
N GLY A 242 3.79 13.40 6.58
CA GLY A 242 2.50 12.73 6.48
C GLY A 242 1.47 13.13 7.53
N PRO A 243 0.25 12.54 7.46
CA PRO A 243 -0.83 12.90 8.35
C PRO A 243 -0.71 12.27 9.73
N ASP A 244 -1.21 12.97 10.74
CA ASP A 244 -1.43 12.45 12.09
C ASP A 244 -2.53 11.38 12.09
N ASP A 245 -2.29 10.25 12.76
CA ASP A 245 -3.29 9.19 12.96
C ASP A 245 -4.37 9.54 13.98
N ARG A 246 -4.19 10.65 14.74
CA ARG A 246 -5.05 11.14 15.81
C ARG A 246 -5.21 10.15 16.99
N HIS A 247 -4.19 9.31 17.23
CA HIS A 247 -4.19 8.32 18.32
C HIS A 247 -3.07 8.54 19.34
N GLY A 248 -2.51 9.75 19.40
CA GLY A 248 -1.57 10.16 20.44
C GLY A 248 -0.10 10.11 20.05
N THR A 249 0.29 9.50 18.92
CA THR A 249 1.69 9.43 18.47
C THR A 249 2.30 10.83 18.29
N MET A 250 1.50 11.79 17.82
CA MET A 250 1.93 13.18 17.65
C MET A 250 2.30 13.89 18.96
N GLU A 251 1.86 13.40 20.12
CA GLU A 251 2.28 13.97 21.41
C GLU A 251 3.78 13.72 21.65
N GLY A 252 4.25 12.51 21.39
CA GLY A 252 5.68 12.18 21.42
C GLY A 252 6.50 12.98 20.41
N VAL A 253 5.97 13.17 19.21
CA VAL A 253 6.61 13.99 18.16
C VAL A 253 6.69 15.46 18.60
N ARG A 254 5.59 16.04 19.14
CA ARG A 254 5.58 17.41 19.65
C ARG A 254 6.56 17.60 20.82
N ALA A 255 6.67 16.61 21.71
CA ALA A 255 7.66 16.64 22.77
C ALA A 255 9.08 16.68 22.20
N ALA A 256 9.37 15.87 21.18
CA ALA A 256 10.68 15.86 20.52
C ALA A 256 11.00 17.16 19.77
N LEU A 257 10.01 17.91 19.28
CA LEU A 257 10.24 19.21 18.61
C LEU A 257 10.80 20.28 19.57
N VAL A 258 10.61 20.14 20.86
CA VAL A 258 11.06 21.09 21.91
C VAL A 258 12.04 20.46 22.88
N ASP A 259 12.46 19.21 22.65
CA ASP A 259 13.43 18.49 23.47
C ASP A 259 14.84 19.04 23.17
N PRO A 260 15.58 19.57 24.18
CA PRO A 260 16.96 20.01 23.97
C PRO A 260 17.89 18.92 23.41
N ALA A 261 17.59 17.64 23.66
CA ALA A 261 18.39 16.53 23.14
C ALA A 261 18.27 16.38 21.62
N THR A 262 17.20 16.87 21.01
CA THR A 262 17.02 16.88 19.56
C THR A 262 17.42 18.20 18.89
N ASP A 263 17.54 19.27 19.67
CA ASP A 263 18.04 20.60 19.27
C ASP A 263 17.49 21.09 17.91
N GLY A 264 16.16 21.04 17.72
CA GLY A 264 15.51 21.45 16.49
C GLY A 264 15.73 20.53 15.27
N ARG A 265 16.29 19.34 15.44
CA ARG A 265 16.60 18.40 14.35
C ARG A 265 15.46 17.44 13.99
N VAL A 266 14.28 17.58 14.60
CA VAL A 266 13.06 16.88 14.22
C VAL A 266 12.16 17.84 13.45
N HIS A 267 11.72 17.43 12.25
CA HIS A 267 10.88 18.24 11.39
C HIS A 267 9.62 17.48 11.00
N VAL A 268 8.48 18.14 10.99
CA VAL A 268 7.20 17.55 10.56
C VAL A 268 6.69 18.30 9.34
N LEU A 269 6.51 17.56 8.25
CA LEU A 269 5.96 18.10 7.01
C LEU A 269 4.51 17.63 6.80
N PRO A 270 3.67 18.46 6.17
CA PRO A 270 2.31 18.08 5.83
C PRO A 270 2.29 16.92 4.82
N PRO A 271 1.17 16.16 4.73
CA PRO A 271 1.02 15.15 3.70
C PRO A 271 0.99 15.77 2.31
N THR A 272 1.62 15.11 1.34
CA THR A 272 1.57 15.48 -0.08
C THR A 272 0.44 14.77 -0.82
N PRO A 273 -0.10 15.33 -1.91
CA PRO A 273 -1.14 14.68 -2.73
C PRO A 273 -0.68 13.41 -3.45
N GLY A 274 0.60 13.12 -3.47
CA GLY A 274 1.21 11.94 -4.12
C GLY A 274 2.59 11.66 -3.52
N PRO A 275 3.34 10.70 -4.09
CA PRO A 275 4.69 10.40 -3.64
C PRO A 275 5.61 11.62 -3.73
N PRO A 276 6.30 12.01 -2.64
CA PRO A 276 7.17 13.19 -2.61
C PRO A 276 8.57 12.82 -3.13
N TYR A 277 8.71 12.59 -4.43
CA TYR A 277 9.96 12.06 -5.01
C TYR A 277 11.18 12.95 -4.76
N ASP A 278 11.04 14.28 -4.79
CA ASP A 278 12.17 15.17 -4.52
C ASP A 278 12.59 15.11 -3.04
N LEU A 279 11.63 14.87 -2.14
CA LEU A 279 11.94 14.64 -0.73
C LEU A 279 12.70 13.32 -0.52
N TYR A 280 12.33 12.25 -1.23
CA TYR A 280 13.10 11.01 -1.23
C TYR A 280 14.52 11.24 -1.77
N ARG A 281 14.68 11.95 -2.90
CA ARG A 281 16.00 12.26 -3.48
C ARG A 281 16.89 13.09 -2.54
N ARG A 282 16.30 13.97 -1.73
CA ARG A 282 17.03 14.81 -0.77
C ARG A 282 17.50 14.02 0.46
N ALA A 283 16.88 12.90 0.75
CA ALA A 283 17.19 12.11 1.93
C ALA A 283 18.46 11.26 1.74
N ASP A 284 19.30 11.19 2.78
CA ASP A 284 20.45 10.30 2.84
C ASP A 284 20.04 8.86 3.16
N VAL A 285 18.94 8.70 3.88
CA VAL A 285 18.33 7.40 4.18
C VAL A 285 16.82 7.54 4.38
N PHE A 286 16.07 6.63 3.78
CA PHE A 286 14.65 6.43 4.05
C PHE A 286 14.46 5.30 5.05
N VAL A 287 13.60 5.50 6.05
CA VAL A 287 13.38 4.54 7.13
C VAL A 287 11.90 4.18 7.26
N LEU A 288 11.60 2.89 7.22
CA LEU A 288 10.27 2.33 7.47
C LEU A 288 10.36 1.27 8.59
N ALA A 289 10.47 1.72 9.83
CA ALA A 289 10.56 0.87 11.02
C ALA A 289 9.17 0.38 11.49
N SER A 290 8.33 -0.10 10.57
CA SER A 290 6.95 -0.47 10.87
C SER A 290 6.83 -1.81 11.60
N GLY A 291 5.97 -1.89 12.63
CA GLY A 291 5.62 -3.13 13.34
C GLY A 291 4.77 -4.11 12.53
N GLY A 292 4.29 -3.68 11.36
CA GLY A 292 3.54 -4.52 10.42
C GLY A 292 3.03 -3.72 9.23
N GLU A 293 3.63 -3.94 8.09
CA GLU A 293 3.23 -3.35 6.81
C GLU A 293 2.87 -4.47 5.83
N ASN A 294 1.79 -4.31 5.08
CA ASN A 294 1.42 -5.33 4.10
C ASN A 294 2.45 -5.44 2.98
N PHE A 295 2.80 -4.30 2.39
CA PHE A 295 3.91 -4.19 1.45
C PHE A 295 4.89 -3.09 1.89
N GLY A 296 4.48 -1.83 1.88
CA GLY A 296 5.34 -0.68 2.18
C GLY A 296 5.73 0.08 0.91
N LEU A 297 4.74 0.52 0.14
CA LEU A 297 4.94 1.24 -1.13
C LEU A 297 5.88 2.44 -1.00
N VAL A 298 5.86 3.13 0.14
CA VAL A 298 6.74 4.28 0.41
C VAL A 298 8.23 3.90 0.39
N ALA A 299 8.58 2.67 0.77
CA ALA A 299 9.95 2.16 0.66
C ALA A 299 10.31 1.85 -0.80
N ALA A 300 9.35 1.34 -1.59
CA ALA A 300 9.52 1.15 -3.03
C ALA A 300 9.65 2.50 -3.77
N GLU A 301 8.92 3.53 -3.34
CA GLU A 301 9.01 4.90 -3.86
C GLU A 301 10.40 5.51 -3.59
N ALA A 302 10.92 5.38 -2.38
CA ALA A 302 12.26 5.81 -2.01
C ALA A 302 13.35 5.08 -2.82
N ALA A 303 13.23 3.75 -2.93
CA ALA A 303 14.15 2.93 -3.70
C ALA A 303 14.16 3.28 -5.19
N ALA A 304 13.01 3.64 -5.75
CA ALA A 304 12.88 4.01 -7.16
C ALA A 304 13.68 5.26 -7.57
N VAL A 305 14.03 6.12 -6.61
CA VAL A 305 14.90 7.29 -6.83
C VAL A 305 16.33 7.06 -6.33
N GLY A 306 16.66 5.84 -5.89
CA GLY A 306 18.02 5.49 -5.43
C GLY A 306 18.30 5.92 -3.98
N THR A 307 17.30 6.28 -3.18
CA THR A 307 17.50 6.57 -1.76
C THR A 307 17.79 5.27 -1.01
N PRO A 308 18.86 5.19 -0.21
CA PRO A 308 19.13 4.06 0.68
C PRO A 308 17.96 3.75 1.60
N VAL A 309 17.57 2.48 1.71
CA VAL A 309 16.36 2.05 2.43
C VAL A 309 16.72 1.22 3.66
N VAL A 310 16.19 1.62 4.81
CA VAL A 310 16.18 0.84 6.05
C VAL A 310 14.75 0.44 6.36
N VAL A 311 14.47 -0.85 6.43
CA VAL A 311 13.12 -1.37 6.72
C VAL A 311 13.14 -2.41 7.82
N SER A 312 12.06 -2.49 8.60
CA SER A 312 11.90 -3.58 9.56
C SER A 312 11.62 -4.91 8.84
N ASP A 313 12.00 -6.02 9.45
CA ASP A 313 11.68 -7.40 9.06
C ASP A 313 10.17 -7.70 9.05
N ARG A 314 9.35 -6.73 9.49
CA ARG A 314 7.88 -6.81 9.55
C ARG A 314 7.18 -6.11 8.39
N THR A 315 7.93 -5.72 7.36
CA THR A 315 7.39 -5.07 6.16
C THR A 315 7.42 -6.03 4.97
N GLY A 316 6.34 -6.07 4.18
CA GLY A 316 6.25 -6.99 3.03
C GLY A 316 7.23 -6.66 1.90
N VAL A 317 7.66 -5.40 1.78
CA VAL A 317 8.59 -4.96 0.73
C VAL A 317 9.99 -5.60 0.85
N THR A 318 10.32 -6.17 2.01
CA THR A 318 11.59 -6.87 2.21
C THR A 318 11.81 -7.98 1.19
N SER A 319 10.74 -8.63 0.72
CA SER A 319 10.81 -9.68 -0.31
C SER A 319 11.18 -9.16 -1.70
N ALA A 320 11.09 -7.85 -1.94
CA ALA A 320 11.46 -7.23 -3.20
C ALA A 320 12.96 -6.85 -3.27
N PHE A 321 13.65 -6.83 -2.13
CA PHE A 321 15.07 -6.52 -2.04
C PHE A 321 15.90 -7.81 -1.94
N ALA A 322 16.93 -7.90 -2.76
CA ALA A 322 17.99 -8.89 -2.59
C ALA A 322 18.96 -8.44 -1.48
N GLU A 323 19.86 -9.35 -1.10
CA GLU A 323 20.92 -9.02 -0.13
C GLU A 323 21.78 -7.84 -0.62
N GLY A 324 21.97 -6.86 0.27
CA GLY A 324 22.73 -5.64 -0.04
C GLY A 324 21.98 -4.58 -0.85
N GLU A 325 20.69 -4.74 -1.11
CA GLU A 325 19.84 -3.74 -1.79
C GLU A 325 19.06 -2.84 -0.82
N ALA A 326 18.88 -3.29 0.41
CA ALA A 326 18.34 -2.53 1.53
C ALA A 326 18.90 -3.06 2.84
N LEU A 327 18.81 -2.30 3.93
CA LEU A 327 19.05 -2.81 5.27
C LEU A 327 17.74 -3.28 5.88
N VAL A 328 17.62 -4.59 6.05
CA VAL A 328 16.49 -5.20 6.76
C VAL A 328 16.92 -5.43 8.21
N VAL A 329 16.18 -4.83 9.15
CA VAL A 329 16.49 -4.88 10.58
C VAL A 329 15.33 -5.46 11.38
N PRO A 330 15.57 -6.05 12.55
CA PRO A 330 14.50 -6.39 13.49
C PRO A 330 13.63 -5.16 13.82
N TYR A 331 12.35 -5.39 14.15
CA TYR A 331 11.49 -4.32 14.68
C TYR A 331 11.95 -3.97 16.11
N ASP A 332 12.98 -3.17 16.19
CA ASP A 332 13.71 -2.81 17.41
C ASP A 332 14.36 -1.43 17.25
N ALA A 333 14.36 -0.62 18.30
CA ALA A 333 14.88 0.75 18.27
C ALA A 333 16.40 0.77 18.07
N ASP A 334 17.17 -0.05 18.82
CA ASP A 334 18.62 -0.08 18.75
C ASP A 334 19.11 -0.55 17.39
N ALA A 335 18.49 -1.60 16.85
CA ALA A 335 18.79 -2.09 15.51
C ALA A 335 18.49 -1.05 14.42
N THR A 336 17.39 -0.30 14.57
CA THR A 336 17.00 0.75 13.62
C THR A 336 18.01 1.91 13.67
N VAL A 337 18.35 2.40 14.88
CA VAL A 337 19.30 3.51 15.05
C VAL A 337 20.69 3.12 14.55
N ALA A 338 21.16 1.92 14.87
CA ALA A 338 22.47 1.43 14.39
C ALA A 338 22.52 1.31 12.86
N ALA A 339 21.42 0.91 12.22
CA ALA A 339 21.34 0.85 10.76
C ALA A 339 21.39 2.27 10.14
N ILE A 340 20.67 3.23 10.71
CA ILE A 340 20.69 4.63 10.27
C ILE A 340 22.14 5.17 10.38
N GLU A 341 22.77 5.01 11.55
CA GLU A 341 24.14 5.47 11.81
C GLU A 341 25.12 4.90 10.77
N ARG A 342 25.04 3.60 10.49
CA ARG A 342 25.88 2.96 9.47
C ARG A 342 25.70 3.59 8.09
N VAL A 343 24.46 3.84 7.65
CA VAL A 343 24.24 4.48 6.34
C VAL A 343 24.78 5.92 6.32
N LEU A 344 24.67 6.66 7.42
CA LEU A 344 25.15 8.04 7.47
C LEU A 344 26.67 8.15 7.56
N THR A 345 27.33 7.19 8.20
CA THR A 345 28.80 7.24 8.44
C THR A 345 29.62 6.45 7.43
N ASP A 346 29.05 5.43 6.78
CA ASP A 346 29.74 4.60 5.78
C ASP A 346 29.31 4.99 4.35
N ALA A 347 30.14 5.80 3.72
CA ALA A 347 29.88 6.27 2.33
C ALA A 347 29.84 5.13 1.31
N ALA A 348 30.67 4.07 1.49
CA ALA A 348 30.67 2.92 0.58
C ALA A 348 29.37 2.12 0.69
N LEU A 349 28.91 1.88 1.91
CA LEU A 349 27.61 1.23 2.16
C LEU A 349 26.45 2.06 1.58
N ARG A 350 26.50 3.38 1.75
CA ARG A 350 25.45 4.27 1.21
C ARG A 350 25.36 4.19 -0.32
N VAL A 351 26.50 4.20 -1.01
CA VAL A 351 26.55 4.02 -2.48
C VAL A 351 26.02 2.64 -2.86
N GLN A 352 26.48 1.58 -2.18
CA GLN A 352 26.02 0.20 -2.44
C GLN A 352 24.49 0.08 -2.32
N LEU A 353 23.90 0.65 -1.25
CA LEU A 353 22.46 0.61 -1.00
C LEU A 353 21.67 1.44 -2.02
N SER A 354 22.22 2.61 -2.43
CA SER A 354 21.60 3.45 -3.47
C SER A 354 21.52 2.71 -4.80
N GLU A 355 22.63 2.12 -5.27
CA GLU A 355 22.65 1.31 -6.49
C GLU A 355 21.76 0.06 -6.35
N GLY A 356 21.78 -0.57 -5.17
CA GLY A 356 20.94 -1.71 -4.84
C GLY A 356 19.44 -1.38 -4.92
N ALA A 357 19.02 -0.24 -4.39
CA ALA A 357 17.66 0.26 -4.46
C ALA A 357 17.19 0.44 -5.92
N LEU A 358 18.04 1.04 -6.77
CA LEU A 358 17.75 1.18 -8.20
C LEU A 358 17.66 -0.17 -8.93
N ARG A 359 18.51 -1.15 -8.57
CA ARG A 359 18.43 -2.51 -9.12
C ARG A 359 17.12 -3.20 -8.73
N ALA A 360 16.69 -3.07 -7.47
CA ALA A 360 15.41 -3.59 -7.01
C ALA A 360 14.23 -2.96 -7.79
N ALA A 361 14.27 -1.64 -7.98
CA ALA A 361 13.25 -0.91 -8.74
C ALA A 361 13.19 -1.36 -10.21
N ALA A 362 14.34 -1.55 -10.86
CA ALA A 362 14.40 -2.00 -12.25
C ALA A 362 13.86 -3.43 -12.44
N ARG A 363 14.00 -4.28 -11.41
CA ARG A 363 13.55 -5.68 -11.44
C ARG A 363 12.05 -5.82 -11.13
N SER A 364 11.52 -4.99 -10.23
CA SER A 364 10.16 -5.09 -9.70
C SER A 364 9.24 -4.04 -10.33
N THR A 365 9.02 -4.09 -11.63
CA THR A 365 8.21 -3.09 -12.34
C THR A 365 6.72 -3.38 -12.23
N TRP A 366 5.88 -2.35 -12.31
CA TRP A 366 4.42 -2.52 -12.39
C TRP A 366 3.98 -3.26 -13.66
N ASP A 367 4.76 -3.20 -14.74
CA ASP A 367 4.45 -3.93 -15.97
C ASP A 367 4.60 -5.44 -15.76
N ALA A 368 5.67 -5.88 -15.11
CA ALA A 368 5.85 -7.28 -14.73
C ALA A 368 4.77 -7.77 -13.74
N VAL A 369 4.35 -6.91 -12.80
CA VAL A 369 3.26 -7.20 -11.86
C VAL A 369 1.92 -7.35 -12.58
N ALA A 370 1.63 -6.52 -13.58
CA ALA A 370 0.41 -6.63 -14.37
C ALA A 370 0.39 -7.89 -15.24
N GLU A 371 1.53 -8.27 -15.83
CA GLU A 371 1.67 -9.52 -16.59
C GLU A 371 1.42 -10.74 -15.68
N GLN A 372 2.02 -10.77 -14.50
CA GLN A 372 1.77 -11.83 -13.51
C GLN A 372 0.29 -11.85 -13.09
N GLN A 373 -0.35 -10.69 -12.92
CA GLN A 373 -1.77 -10.62 -12.60
C GLN A 373 -2.65 -11.16 -13.73
N GLU A 374 -2.30 -10.91 -14.99
CA GLU A 374 -2.99 -11.50 -16.13
C GLU A 374 -2.91 -13.04 -16.11
N GLU A 375 -1.73 -13.58 -15.80
CA GLU A 375 -1.54 -15.04 -15.67
C GLU A 375 -2.42 -15.63 -14.57
N ILE A 376 -2.48 -14.96 -13.40
CA ILE A 376 -3.36 -15.35 -12.29
C ILE A 376 -4.83 -15.33 -12.72
N TYR A 377 -5.27 -14.36 -13.51
CA TYR A 377 -6.65 -14.35 -14.03
C TYR A 377 -6.92 -15.52 -14.97
N ARG A 378 -5.99 -15.82 -15.88
CA ARG A 378 -6.14 -16.95 -16.82
C ARG A 378 -6.16 -18.29 -16.09
N GLU A 379 -5.34 -18.45 -15.06
CA GLU A 379 -5.37 -19.61 -14.18
C GLU A 379 -6.72 -19.75 -13.47
N ALA A 380 -7.24 -18.65 -12.91
CA ALA A 380 -8.55 -18.63 -12.24
C ALA A 380 -9.70 -18.98 -13.20
N ILE A 381 -9.62 -18.54 -14.46
CA ILE A 381 -10.60 -18.88 -15.52
C ILE A 381 -10.51 -20.37 -15.86
N ALA A 382 -9.32 -20.91 -16.02
CA ALA A 382 -9.12 -22.32 -16.36
C ALA A 382 -9.56 -23.28 -15.26
N ALA A 383 -9.53 -22.83 -14.00
CA ALA A 383 -10.01 -23.58 -12.83
C ALA A 383 -11.53 -23.50 -12.59
N GLY A 384 -12.24 -22.75 -13.41
CA GLY A 384 -13.69 -22.52 -13.34
C GLY A 384 -14.47 -23.44 -14.16
#